data_3b4dc1c3e23eed89a57f3c212f86da89
#
_entry.id   3b4dc1c3e23eed89a57f3c212f86da89
#
_cell.length_a   1.000
_cell.length_b   1.000
_cell.length_c   1.000
_cell.angle_alpha   90.00
_cell.angle_beta   90.00
_cell.angle_gamma   90.00
#
_symmetry.space_group_name_H-M   'P 1'
#
loop_
_entity.id
_entity.type
_entity.pdbx_description
1 polymer ?
#
loop_
_entity_poly.entity_id
_entity_poly.type
_entity_poly.pdbx_seq_one_letter_code
_entity_poly.pdbx_strand_id
1 'polypeptide(L)'
;MALAESVVDAILTLVRNGRPEETPILEVRRHVSWGPGPRASQALMLAVRARAAMQGRLAPSIDDVLALSHPVLRHRMALTFAARAEGVAIGDIIDLLNAENE
;
A
#
# COMPACT_ATOMS: atom_id res chain seq x y z
N MET A 1 -6.98 17.82 9.49
CA MET A 1 -5.68 17.92 8.79
C MET A 1 -5.88 17.56 7.31
N ALA A 2 -5.55 18.47 6.43
CA ALA A 2 -5.68 18.24 4.98
C ALA A 2 -4.51 17.42 4.45
N LEU A 3 -4.75 16.64 3.41
CA LEU A 3 -3.71 15.86 2.75
C LEU A 3 -3.23 16.61 1.50
N ALA A 4 -1.91 16.68 1.32
CA ALA A 4 -1.34 17.20 0.10
C ALA A 4 -1.68 16.26 -1.07
N GLU A 5 -1.84 16.84 -2.26
CA GLU A 5 -2.17 16.08 -3.46
C GLU A 5 -1.15 14.96 -3.73
N SER A 6 0.14 15.24 -3.49
CA SER A 6 1.20 14.24 -3.67
C SER A 6 1.03 13.04 -2.76
N VAL A 7 0.55 13.25 -1.53
CA VAL A 7 0.32 12.16 -0.58
C VAL A 7 -0.90 11.35 -1.00
N VAL A 8 -1.97 12.01 -1.43
CA VAL A 8 -3.17 11.34 -1.93
C VAL A 8 -2.80 10.49 -3.16
N ASP A 9 -2.06 11.05 -4.10
CA ASP A 9 -1.64 10.32 -5.31
C ASP A 9 -0.78 9.11 -4.95
N ALA A 10 0.12 9.24 -3.98
CA ALA A 10 0.94 8.11 -3.53
C ALA A 10 0.09 6.98 -2.95
N ILE A 11 -0.91 7.32 -2.14
CA ILE A 11 -1.83 6.34 -1.56
C ILE A 11 -2.62 5.63 -2.66
N LEU A 12 -3.19 6.39 -3.59
CA LEU A 12 -4.01 5.83 -4.66
C LEU A 12 -3.17 4.95 -5.59
N THR A 13 -1.95 5.37 -5.91
CA THR A 13 -1.03 4.58 -6.73
C THR A 13 -0.65 3.29 -6.02
N LEU A 14 -0.33 3.36 -4.73
CA LEU A 14 0.02 2.19 -3.94
C LEU A 14 -1.10 1.16 -3.95
N VAL A 15 -2.34 1.59 -3.69
CA VAL A 15 -3.50 0.70 -3.64
C VAL A 15 -3.81 0.12 -5.01
N ARG A 16 -3.78 0.95 -6.06
CA ARG A 16 -4.03 0.48 -7.43
C ARG A 16 -3.01 -0.55 -7.87
N ASN A 17 -1.72 -0.28 -7.58
CA ASN A 17 -0.65 -1.19 -7.96
C ASN A 17 -0.68 -2.51 -7.19
N GLY A 18 -1.43 -2.57 -6.09
CA GLY A 18 -1.66 -3.81 -5.36
C GLY A 18 -2.76 -4.68 -5.94
N ARG A 19 -3.55 -4.15 -6.89
CA ARG A 19 -4.65 -4.89 -7.52
C ARG A 19 -4.15 -5.59 -8.77
N PRO A 20 -4.26 -6.94 -8.83
CA PRO A 20 -3.71 -7.68 -9.97
C PRO A 20 -4.34 -7.30 -11.31
N GLU A 21 -5.59 -6.85 -11.31
CA GLU A 21 -6.30 -6.45 -12.54
C GLU A 21 -5.92 -5.07 -13.05
N GLU A 22 -5.25 -4.24 -12.23
CA GLU A 22 -4.91 -2.86 -12.59
C GLU A 22 -3.42 -2.57 -12.56
N THR A 23 -2.62 -3.47 -12.00
CA THR A 23 -1.19 -3.21 -11.77
C THR A 23 -0.35 -3.35 -13.04
N PRO A 24 0.66 -2.47 -13.24
CA PRO A 24 1.68 -2.70 -14.25
C PRO A 24 2.80 -3.63 -13.77
N ILE A 25 2.82 -3.98 -12.47
CA ILE A 25 3.88 -4.78 -11.87
C ILE A 25 3.60 -6.26 -12.10
N LEU A 26 4.52 -6.94 -12.82
CA LEU A 26 4.32 -8.32 -13.20
C LEU A 26 4.19 -9.26 -12.00
N GLU A 27 5.00 -9.07 -10.98
CA GLU A 27 5.00 -9.91 -9.78
C GLU A 27 3.67 -9.83 -9.05
N VAL A 28 3.06 -8.64 -9.00
CA VAL A 28 1.75 -8.46 -8.38
C VAL A 28 0.69 -9.20 -9.19
N ARG A 29 0.74 -9.05 -10.52
CA ARG A 29 -0.21 -9.70 -11.43
C ARG A 29 -0.15 -11.21 -11.30
N ARG A 30 1.05 -11.77 -11.11
CA ARG A 30 1.26 -13.22 -11.02
C ARG A 30 0.95 -13.79 -9.66
N HIS A 31 1.22 -13.04 -8.58
CA HIS A 31 1.24 -13.60 -7.23
C HIS A 31 0.07 -13.16 -6.35
N VAL A 32 -0.63 -12.09 -6.69
CA VAL A 32 -1.74 -11.59 -5.88
C VAL A 32 -3.06 -12.11 -6.44
N SER A 33 -3.84 -12.80 -5.59
CA SER A 33 -5.14 -13.31 -6.02
C SER A 33 -6.22 -12.24 -5.92
N TRP A 34 -6.19 -11.42 -4.86
CA TRP A 34 -7.01 -10.23 -4.76
C TRP A 34 -6.24 -9.15 -4.00
N GLY A 35 -6.46 -7.91 -4.40
CA GLY A 35 -5.73 -6.78 -3.87
C GLY A 35 -6.58 -5.88 -2.99
N PRO A 36 -5.98 -4.77 -2.51
CA PRO A 36 -6.68 -3.85 -1.62
C PRO A 36 -7.78 -3.10 -2.35
N GLY A 37 -8.88 -2.87 -1.65
CA GLY A 37 -10.02 -2.13 -2.16
C GLY A 37 -10.03 -0.67 -1.68
N PRO A 38 -11.15 0.05 -1.91
CA PRO A 38 -11.28 1.45 -1.49
C PRO A 38 -11.09 1.67 0.01
N ARG A 39 -11.43 0.68 0.83
CA ARG A 39 -11.24 0.77 2.29
C ARG A 39 -9.77 0.86 2.67
N ALA A 40 -8.88 0.28 1.87
CA ALA A 40 -7.44 0.39 2.10
C ALA A 40 -6.98 1.83 1.92
N SER A 41 -7.47 2.51 0.88
CA SER A 41 -7.17 3.92 0.65
C SER A 41 -7.64 4.79 1.83
N GLN A 42 -8.86 4.56 2.29
CA GLN A 42 -9.42 5.29 3.43
C GLN A 42 -8.61 5.03 4.70
N ALA A 43 -8.24 3.78 4.94
CA ALA A 43 -7.44 3.41 6.11
C ALA A 43 -6.07 4.08 6.08
N LEU A 44 -5.42 4.12 4.92
CA LEU A 44 -4.12 4.80 4.76
C LEU A 44 -4.25 6.30 5.00
N MET A 45 -5.30 6.92 4.47
CA MET A 45 -5.52 8.37 4.66
C MET A 45 -5.68 8.73 6.14
N LEU A 46 -6.41 7.91 6.89
CA LEU A 46 -6.56 8.11 8.33
C LEU A 46 -5.25 7.84 9.07
N ALA A 47 -4.56 6.76 8.73
CA ALA A 47 -3.35 6.35 9.41
C ALA A 47 -2.20 7.34 9.23
N VAL A 48 -2.03 7.89 8.03
CA VAL A 48 -0.96 8.87 7.80
C VAL A 48 -1.21 10.17 8.57
N ARG A 49 -2.47 10.59 8.70
CA ARG A 49 -2.83 11.75 9.51
C ARG A 49 -2.52 11.50 10.98
N ALA A 50 -2.90 10.34 11.48
CA ALA A 50 -2.64 9.96 12.87
C ALA A 50 -1.14 9.91 13.17
N ARG A 51 -0.35 9.31 12.28
CA ARG A 51 1.09 9.22 12.44
C ARG A 51 1.74 10.61 12.47
N ALA A 52 1.36 11.48 11.54
CA ALA A 52 1.88 12.85 11.50
C ALA A 52 1.54 13.61 12.79
N ALA A 53 0.30 13.50 13.25
CA ALA A 53 -0.17 14.14 14.47
C ALA A 53 0.59 13.65 15.70
N MET A 54 0.81 12.34 15.81
CA MET A 54 1.57 11.75 16.92
C MET A 54 3.02 12.21 16.96
N GLN A 55 3.58 12.55 15.82
CA GLN A 55 4.95 13.03 15.71
C GLN A 55 5.05 14.57 15.73
N GLY A 56 3.94 15.25 15.97
CA GLY A 56 3.90 16.70 16.07
C GLY A 56 4.09 17.42 14.74
N ARG A 57 3.89 16.73 13.61
CA ARG A 57 4.02 17.35 12.29
C ARG A 57 2.69 17.91 11.83
N LEU A 58 2.76 18.99 11.06
CA LEU A 58 1.56 19.69 10.60
C LEU A 58 0.83 18.97 9.48
N ALA A 59 1.54 18.16 8.70
CA ALA A 59 0.96 17.44 7.58
C ALA A 59 1.66 16.12 7.34
N PRO A 60 0.94 15.08 6.84
CA PRO A 60 1.55 13.83 6.44
C PRO A 60 2.46 14.00 5.22
N SER A 61 3.43 13.08 5.08
CA SER A 61 4.36 13.03 3.97
C SER A 61 4.31 11.64 3.31
N ILE A 62 5.02 11.49 2.19
CA ILE A 62 5.13 10.20 1.51
C ILE A 62 5.82 9.17 2.42
N ASP A 63 6.74 9.60 3.27
CA ASP A 63 7.37 8.69 4.25
C ASP A 63 6.34 8.05 5.17
N ASP A 64 5.28 8.77 5.53
CA ASP A 64 4.20 8.21 6.32
C ASP A 64 3.47 7.10 5.56
N VAL A 65 3.24 7.31 4.26
CA VAL A 65 2.59 6.30 3.41
C VAL A 65 3.43 5.02 3.37
N LEU A 66 4.72 5.16 3.12
CA LEU A 66 5.64 4.01 3.06
C LEU A 66 5.72 3.28 4.40
N ALA A 67 5.76 4.02 5.50
CA ALA A 67 5.85 3.45 6.85
C ALA A 67 4.60 2.64 7.21
N LEU A 68 3.44 3.02 6.68
CA LEU A 68 2.16 2.41 7.04
C LEU A 68 1.66 1.39 6.03
N SER A 69 2.34 1.23 4.89
CA SER A 69 1.90 0.33 3.84
C SER A 69 1.80 -1.12 4.31
N HIS A 70 2.81 -1.64 5.01
CA HIS A 70 2.80 -3.02 5.51
C HIS A 70 1.65 -3.28 6.48
N PRO A 71 1.52 -2.52 7.59
CA PRO A 71 0.46 -2.83 8.55
C PRO A 71 -0.95 -2.64 7.99
N VAL A 72 -1.14 -1.71 7.05
CA VAL A 72 -2.47 -1.47 6.48
C VAL A 72 -2.81 -2.47 5.39
N LEU A 73 -1.86 -2.76 4.48
CA LEU A 73 -2.14 -3.58 3.30
C LEU A 73 -2.06 -5.08 3.54
N ARG A 74 -1.23 -5.53 4.49
CA ARG A 74 -0.98 -6.97 4.68
C ARG A 74 -2.24 -7.78 4.97
N HIS A 75 -3.25 -7.18 5.57
CA HIS A 75 -4.50 -7.83 5.91
C HIS A 75 -5.61 -7.56 4.89
N ARG A 76 -5.28 -6.86 3.81
CA ARG A 76 -6.24 -6.45 2.77
C ARG A 76 -5.86 -6.96 1.39
N MET A 77 -4.94 -7.93 1.35
CA MET A 77 -4.45 -8.55 0.12
C MET A 77 -4.25 -10.03 0.39
N ALA A 78 -4.34 -10.85 -0.66
CA ALA A 78 -4.06 -12.28 -0.55
C ALA A 78 -3.24 -12.74 -1.74
N LEU A 79 -2.29 -13.63 -1.47
CA LEU A 79 -1.47 -14.27 -2.49
C LEU A 79 -2.23 -15.44 -3.11
N THR A 80 -1.86 -15.80 -4.34
CA THR A 80 -2.35 -17.03 -4.95
C THR A 80 -1.79 -18.22 -4.19
N PHE A 81 -2.46 -19.37 -4.31
CA PHE A 81 -1.97 -20.61 -3.73
C PHE A 81 -0.57 -20.96 -4.26
N ALA A 82 -0.38 -20.82 -5.57
CA ALA A 82 0.92 -21.09 -6.20
C ALA A 82 2.03 -20.20 -5.65
N ALA A 83 1.74 -18.90 -5.45
CA ALA A 83 2.74 -17.99 -4.90
C ALA A 83 3.16 -18.40 -3.49
N ARG A 84 2.19 -18.77 -2.65
CA ARG A 84 2.51 -19.25 -1.29
C ARG A 84 3.32 -20.53 -1.32
N ALA A 85 3.01 -21.43 -2.24
CA ALA A 85 3.74 -22.69 -2.39
C ALA A 85 5.20 -22.45 -2.83
N GLU A 86 5.44 -21.38 -3.59
CA GLU A 86 6.78 -20.99 -4.03
C GLU A 86 7.55 -20.19 -2.96
N GLY A 87 6.93 -19.92 -1.83
CA GLY A 87 7.60 -19.18 -0.75
C GLY A 87 7.51 -17.67 -0.85
N VAL A 88 6.65 -17.14 -1.72
CA VAL A 88 6.43 -15.69 -1.82
C VAL A 88 5.70 -15.21 -0.57
N ALA A 89 6.18 -14.13 0.05
CA ALA A 89 5.54 -13.52 1.20
C ALA A 89 4.82 -12.25 0.80
N ILE A 90 3.71 -11.93 1.48
CA ILE A 90 2.94 -10.70 1.20
C ILE A 90 3.81 -9.46 1.43
N GLY A 91 4.73 -9.51 2.40
CA GLY A 91 5.66 -8.42 2.66
C GLY A 91 6.55 -8.09 1.47
N ASP A 92 6.96 -9.10 0.71
CA ASP A 92 7.79 -8.91 -0.49
C ASP A 92 7.01 -8.13 -1.54
N ILE A 93 5.72 -8.43 -1.68
CA ILE A 93 4.85 -7.72 -2.62
C ILE A 93 4.68 -6.26 -2.20
N ILE A 94 4.46 -6.01 -0.92
CA ILE A 94 4.31 -4.64 -0.41
C ILE A 94 5.60 -3.85 -0.60
N ASP A 95 6.77 -4.48 -0.43
CA ASP A 95 8.05 -3.84 -0.70
C ASP A 95 8.17 -3.38 -2.16
N LEU A 96 7.69 -4.19 -3.10
CA LEU A 96 7.65 -3.81 -4.51
C LEU A 96 6.74 -2.60 -4.74
N LEU A 97 5.59 -2.56 -4.06
CA LEU A 97 4.66 -1.43 -4.16
C LEU A 97 5.30 -0.16 -3.62
N ASN A 98 6.03 -0.25 -2.51
CA ASN A 98 6.72 0.89 -1.92
C ASN A 98 7.82 1.42 -2.85
N ALA A 99 8.54 0.53 -3.53
CA ALA A 99 9.61 0.93 -4.45
C ALA A 99 9.09 1.81 -5.58
N GLU A 100 7.87 1.60 -6.05
CA GLU A 100 7.26 2.41 -7.10
C GLU A 100 6.94 3.84 -6.63
N ASN A 101 6.89 4.08 -5.32
CA ASN A 101 6.61 5.40 -4.74
C ASN A 101 7.85 6.12 -4.21
N GLU A 102 9.01 5.51 -4.32
CA GLU A 102 10.27 6.12 -3.86
C GLU A 102 10.91 7.09 -4.85
#